data_6f5e5f646d2140873ab6c4dffec6fc2b
#
_entry.id   6f5e5f646d2140873ab6c4dffec6fc2b
#
_cell.length_a   1.000
_cell.length_b   1.000
_cell.length_c   1.000
_cell.angle_alpha   90.00
_cell.angle_beta   90.00
_cell.angle_gamma   90.00
#
_symmetry.space_group_name_H-M   'P 1'
#
loop_
_entity.id
_entity.type
_entity.pdbx_description
1 polymer ?
#
loop_
_entity_poly.entity_id
_entity_poly.type
_entity_poly.pdbx_seq_one_letter_code
_entity_poly.pdbx_strand_id
1 'polypeptide(L)'
;MKINMREVMEAKNKITSSRNKLQAEINRAKRDWKTVQGSDALSGKVKTAINGEIGNYQLPMLTNYYDLLHTIAQEMEKTISDFKASVKENSDSAIIDTDALNEAKGKFSTPLSNFAKLDKKISNIYSSVAHIVPISAPSNQFNKKMEEAKKVLTKTLKGMDTFNEYKAGSTVKDKLAQQSSQITKFGGLSYSNLKSLAIFTDKTFKNEIKEAHKKVQEEEKDRLAFEKDHPILMAMDGNLTEEKLDELDKLINHAIAKGVVSGKKYINHMKKLYISSRIKRLPNGKLVMRRAKGWLKN
;
A
#
# COMPACT_ATOMS: atom_id res chain seq x y z
N MET A 1 19.45 7.38 -8.06
CA MET A 1 18.65 6.57 -7.11
C MET A 1 18.52 5.14 -7.64
N LYS A 2 18.69 4.14 -6.74
CA LYS A 2 18.56 2.72 -7.13
C LYS A 2 17.53 2.03 -6.24
N ILE A 3 16.58 1.31 -6.84
CA ILE A 3 15.57 0.52 -6.13
C ILE A 3 15.67 -0.93 -6.59
N ASN A 4 15.80 -1.84 -5.64
CA ASN A 4 15.76 -3.28 -5.85
C ASN A 4 14.44 -3.83 -5.30
N MET A 5 13.51 -4.15 -6.18
CA MET A 5 12.17 -4.62 -5.78
C MET A 5 12.20 -5.93 -5.00
N ARG A 6 13.19 -6.78 -5.22
CA ARG A 6 13.35 -8.02 -4.42
C ARG A 6 13.57 -7.69 -2.95
N GLU A 7 14.50 -6.77 -2.64
CA GLU A 7 14.77 -6.34 -1.26
C GLU A 7 13.55 -5.67 -0.62
N VAL A 8 12.82 -4.86 -1.39
CA VAL A 8 11.58 -4.23 -0.95
C VAL A 8 10.52 -5.29 -0.60
N MET A 9 10.38 -6.31 -1.45
CA MET A 9 9.43 -7.41 -1.20
C MET A 9 9.85 -8.29 -0.01
N GLU A 10 11.14 -8.53 0.17
CA GLU A 10 11.67 -9.21 1.35
C GLU A 10 11.38 -8.41 2.63
N ALA A 11 11.62 -7.10 2.62
CA ALA A 11 11.30 -6.22 3.74
C ALA A 11 9.79 -6.25 4.06
N LYS A 12 8.92 -6.19 3.04
CA LYS A 12 7.48 -6.34 3.20
C LYS A 12 7.10 -7.66 3.87
N ASN A 13 7.67 -8.77 3.41
CA ASN A 13 7.40 -10.10 3.95
C ASN A 13 7.85 -10.20 5.42
N LYS A 14 9.00 -9.61 5.78
CA LYS A 14 9.48 -9.53 7.16
C LYS A 14 8.53 -8.72 8.03
N ILE A 15 8.06 -7.56 7.57
CA ILE A 15 7.09 -6.72 8.30
C ILE A 15 5.78 -7.51 8.52
N THR A 16 5.27 -8.17 7.49
CA THR A 16 4.04 -8.97 7.58
C THR A 16 4.19 -10.13 8.57
N SER A 17 5.31 -10.86 8.51
CA SER A 17 5.59 -11.95 9.43
C SER A 17 5.72 -11.46 10.88
N SER A 18 6.44 -10.36 11.10
CA SER A 18 6.60 -9.75 12.42
C SER A 18 5.26 -9.26 12.99
N ARG A 19 4.43 -8.62 12.16
CA ARG A 19 3.07 -8.22 12.54
C ARG A 19 2.25 -9.41 13.01
N ASN A 20 2.26 -10.52 12.26
CA ASN A 20 1.47 -11.70 12.60
C ASN A 20 1.92 -12.34 13.93
N LYS A 21 3.23 -12.40 14.18
CA LYS A 21 3.77 -12.87 15.45
C LYS A 21 3.34 -11.99 16.62
N LEU A 22 3.55 -10.67 16.48
CA LEU A 22 3.17 -9.70 17.51
C LEU A 22 1.66 -9.69 17.76
N GLN A 23 0.85 -9.87 16.73
CA GLN A 23 -0.60 -10.02 16.89
C GLN A 23 -0.96 -11.20 17.78
N ALA A 24 -0.32 -12.36 17.57
CA ALA A 24 -0.57 -13.54 18.40
C ALA A 24 -0.20 -13.28 19.87
N GLU A 25 0.93 -12.61 20.11
CA GLU A 25 1.36 -12.24 21.48
C GLU A 25 0.45 -11.21 22.13
N ILE A 26 0.04 -10.18 21.41
CA ILE A 26 -0.93 -9.17 21.89
C ILE A 26 -2.26 -9.83 22.24
N ASN A 27 -2.75 -10.73 21.40
CA ASN A 27 -3.99 -11.45 21.67
C ASN A 27 -3.84 -12.37 22.88
N ARG A 28 -2.68 -12.96 23.11
CA ARG A 28 -2.37 -13.72 24.34
C ARG A 28 -2.39 -12.80 25.55
N ALA A 29 -1.67 -11.70 25.52
CA ALA A 29 -1.64 -10.72 26.60
C ALA A 29 -3.05 -10.18 26.94
N LYS A 30 -3.87 -9.91 25.91
CA LYS A 30 -5.27 -9.51 26.12
C LYS A 30 -6.09 -10.59 26.86
N ARG A 31 -5.89 -11.87 26.53
CA ARG A 31 -6.57 -12.98 27.24
C ARG A 31 -6.09 -13.07 28.68
N ASP A 32 -4.77 -12.97 28.90
CA ASP A 32 -4.19 -13.05 30.23
C ASP A 32 -4.73 -11.92 31.13
N TRP A 33 -4.81 -10.67 30.63
CA TRP A 33 -5.43 -9.55 31.35
C TRP A 33 -6.92 -9.78 31.65
N LYS A 34 -7.67 -10.35 30.71
CA LYS A 34 -9.08 -10.70 30.98
C LYS A 34 -9.21 -11.77 32.02
N THR A 35 -8.29 -12.74 32.07
CA THR A 35 -8.25 -13.75 33.15
C THR A 35 -8.01 -13.10 34.49
N VAL A 36 -7.08 -12.16 34.62
CA VAL A 36 -6.84 -11.39 35.82
C VAL A 36 -8.11 -10.63 36.27
N GLN A 37 -8.80 -9.97 35.34
CA GLN A 37 -10.06 -9.27 35.60
C GLN A 37 -11.17 -10.21 36.15
N GLY A 38 -11.24 -11.43 35.61
CA GLY A 38 -12.21 -12.44 35.99
C GLY A 38 -11.84 -13.23 37.27
N SER A 39 -10.62 -13.05 37.78
CA SER A 39 -10.14 -13.81 38.94
C SER A 39 -10.92 -13.48 40.21
N ASP A 40 -11.29 -14.52 40.96
CA ASP A 40 -11.94 -14.41 42.28
C ASP A 40 -10.92 -14.27 43.43
N ALA A 41 -9.62 -14.40 43.14
CA ALA A 41 -8.54 -14.17 44.10
C ALA A 41 -8.46 -12.70 44.56
N LEU A 42 -9.06 -11.78 43.84
CA LEU A 42 -9.12 -10.36 44.12
C LEU A 42 -10.56 -9.96 44.48
N SER A 43 -10.75 -9.14 45.50
CA SER A 43 -12.07 -8.66 45.93
C SER A 43 -12.06 -7.18 46.32
N GLY A 44 -13.26 -6.60 46.48
CA GLY A 44 -13.47 -5.26 46.99
C GLY A 44 -12.78 -4.15 46.16
N LYS A 45 -12.30 -3.11 46.83
CA LYS A 45 -11.71 -1.92 46.23
C LYS A 45 -10.44 -2.24 45.39
N VAL A 46 -9.67 -3.26 45.81
CA VAL A 46 -8.46 -3.68 45.09
C VAL A 46 -8.84 -4.26 43.73
N LYS A 47 -9.83 -5.15 43.67
CA LYS A 47 -10.34 -5.69 42.40
C LYS A 47 -10.84 -4.58 41.46
N THR A 48 -11.59 -3.63 42.01
CA THR A 48 -12.12 -2.49 41.24
C THR A 48 -10.99 -1.63 40.66
N ALA A 49 -9.93 -1.34 41.44
CA ALA A 49 -8.78 -0.56 40.99
C ALA A 49 -8.02 -1.28 39.87
N ILE A 50 -7.72 -2.56 40.05
CA ILE A 50 -7.00 -3.38 39.06
C ILE A 50 -7.83 -3.51 37.78
N ASN A 51 -9.12 -3.79 37.89
CA ASN A 51 -10.00 -3.87 36.71
C ASN A 51 -10.11 -2.54 35.99
N GLY A 52 -10.10 -1.42 36.72
CA GLY A 52 -10.06 -0.08 36.15
C GLY A 52 -8.76 0.20 35.40
N GLU A 53 -7.62 -0.21 35.95
CA GLU A 53 -6.34 -0.09 35.30
C GLU A 53 -6.30 -0.91 34.00
N ILE A 54 -6.63 -2.18 34.08
CA ILE A 54 -6.63 -3.08 32.91
C ILE A 54 -7.58 -2.57 31.83
N GLY A 55 -8.82 -2.23 32.19
CA GLY A 55 -9.86 -1.84 31.23
C GLY A 55 -9.67 -0.45 30.63
N ASN A 56 -9.12 0.50 31.39
CA ASN A 56 -8.92 1.87 30.90
C ASN A 56 -7.57 2.11 30.22
N TYR A 57 -6.56 1.30 30.49
CA TYR A 57 -5.21 1.53 30.00
C TYR A 57 -4.62 0.32 29.32
N GLN A 58 -4.45 -0.82 29.97
CA GLN A 58 -3.70 -1.96 29.43
C GLN A 58 -4.33 -2.53 28.15
N LEU A 59 -5.60 -2.89 28.18
CA LEU A 59 -6.29 -3.46 27.02
C LEU A 59 -6.42 -2.46 25.85
N PRO A 60 -6.80 -1.19 26.08
CA PRO A 60 -6.82 -0.19 25.03
C PRO A 60 -5.43 0.04 24.40
N MET A 61 -4.37 0.15 25.19
CA MET A 61 -3.01 0.35 24.68
C MET A 61 -2.53 -0.82 23.83
N LEU A 62 -2.78 -2.07 24.24
CA LEU A 62 -2.46 -3.24 23.43
C LEU A 62 -3.22 -3.23 22.10
N THR A 63 -4.47 -2.78 22.10
CA THR A 63 -5.26 -2.66 20.86
C THR A 63 -4.70 -1.56 19.95
N ASN A 64 -4.37 -0.41 20.50
CA ASN A 64 -3.78 0.70 19.75
C ASN A 64 -2.42 0.31 19.17
N TYR A 65 -1.63 -0.46 19.91
CA TYR A 65 -0.34 -0.96 19.41
C TYR A 65 -0.50 -1.95 18.26
N TYR A 66 -1.49 -2.84 18.35
CA TYR A 66 -1.82 -3.73 17.23
C TYR A 66 -2.22 -2.94 15.97
N ASP A 67 -3.06 -1.91 16.14
CA ASP A 67 -3.48 -1.06 15.03
C ASP A 67 -2.29 -0.32 14.39
N LEU A 68 -1.34 0.16 15.18
CA LEU A 68 -0.11 0.76 14.66
C LEU A 68 0.65 -0.23 13.75
N LEU A 69 0.83 -1.48 14.19
CA LEU A 69 1.51 -2.51 13.39
C LEU A 69 0.77 -2.82 12.08
N HIS A 70 -0.56 -2.83 12.16
CA HIS A 70 -1.40 -3.02 10.98
C HIS A 70 -1.25 -1.85 10.00
N THR A 71 -1.28 -0.61 10.50
CA THR A 71 -1.08 0.60 9.70
C THR A 71 0.29 0.62 9.00
N ILE A 72 1.36 0.22 9.70
CA ILE A 72 2.71 0.12 9.10
C ILE A 72 2.71 -0.86 7.92
N ALA A 73 2.10 -2.02 8.08
CA ALA A 73 2.03 -3.02 7.02
C ALA A 73 1.21 -2.51 5.80
N GLN A 74 0.10 -1.83 6.05
CA GLN A 74 -0.73 -1.24 5.00
C GLN A 74 -0.01 -0.11 4.25
N GLU A 75 0.68 0.77 4.95
CA GLU A 75 1.45 1.86 4.30
C GLU A 75 2.60 1.32 3.45
N MET A 76 3.25 0.23 3.88
CA MET A 76 4.27 -0.45 3.06
C MET A 76 3.67 -1.01 1.77
N GLU A 77 2.51 -1.65 1.85
CA GLU A 77 1.80 -2.16 0.68
C GLU A 77 1.37 -1.05 -0.27
N LYS A 78 0.84 0.04 0.29
CA LYS A 78 0.47 1.22 -0.47
C LYS A 78 1.69 1.84 -1.17
N THR A 79 2.79 2.02 -0.46
CA THR A 79 4.04 2.58 -1.03
C THR A 79 4.55 1.74 -2.21
N ILE A 80 4.51 0.40 -2.10
CA ILE A 80 4.88 -0.50 -3.20
C ILE A 80 3.92 -0.34 -4.39
N SER A 81 2.62 -0.24 -4.13
CA SER A 81 1.63 -0.03 -5.18
C SER A 81 1.80 1.31 -5.89
N ASP A 82 2.01 2.38 -5.14
CA ASP A 82 2.22 3.72 -5.68
C ASP A 82 3.52 3.79 -6.50
N PHE A 83 4.59 3.11 -6.05
CA PHE A 83 5.82 2.95 -6.81
C PHE A 83 5.57 2.28 -8.15
N LYS A 84 4.94 1.10 -8.16
CA LYS A 84 4.63 0.36 -9.38
C LYS A 84 3.75 1.16 -10.33
N ALA A 85 2.78 1.89 -9.79
CA ALA A 85 1.89 2.75 -10.58
C ALA A 85 2.62 3.94 -11.20
N SER A 86 3.55 4.57 -10.48
CA SER A 86 4.31 5.73 -10.93
C SER A 86 5.35 5.35 -11.98
N VAL A 87 6.13 4.31 -11.69
CA VAL A 87 7.27 3.88 -12.53
C VAL A 87 6.82 3.01 -13.71
N LYS A 88 5.60 2.46 -13.66
CA LYS A 88 5.04 1.53 -14.66
C LYS A 88 5.81 0.20 -14.76
N GLU A 89 6.52 -0.16 -13.70
CA GLU A 89 7.19 -1.45 -13.56
C GLU A 89 6.46 -2.30 -12.52
N ASN A 90 6.07 -3.52 -12.89
CA ASN A 90 5.28 -4.38 -12.03
C ASN A 90 6.03 -5.62 -11.54
N SER A 91 7.25 -5.86 -12.01
CA SER A 91 8.05 -7.00 -11.59
C SER A 91 8.49 -6.85 -10.13
N ASP A 92 8.28 -7.91 -9.35
CA ASP A 92 8.73 -7.98 -7.95
C ASP A 92 10.26 -8.21 -7.82
N SER A 93 10.95 -8.40 -8.96
CA SER A 93 12.40 -8.59 -9.03
C SER A 93 13.11 -7.49 -9.82
N ALA A 94 12.40 -6.45 -10.25
CA ALA A 94 13.00 -5.36 -11.01
C ALA A 94 14.07 -4.63 -10.20
N ILE A 95 15.16 -4.26 -10.87
CA ILE A 95 16.16 -3.34 -10.37
C ILE A 95 16.10 -2.09 -11.25
N ILE A 96 15.77 -0.96 -10.66
CA ILE A 96 15.70 0.31 -11.37
C ILE A 96 16.79 1.23 -10.83
N ASP A 97 17.68 1.62 -11.71
CA ASP A 97 18.79 2.51 -11.42
C ASP A 97 18.68 3.74 -12.34
N THR A 98 18.40 4.90 -11.73
CA THR A 98 18.20 6.15 -12.48
C THR A 98 19.46 6.60 -13.22
N ASP A 99 20.64 6.29 -12.69
CA ASP A 99 21.91 6.70 -13.30
C ASP A 99 22.16 5.86 -14.57
N ALA A 100 21.95 4.55 -14.48
CA ALA A 100 22.03 3.66 -15.65
C ALA A 100 20.97 4.01 -16.72
N LEU A 101 19.75 4.38 -16.30
CA LEU A 101 18.70 4.80 -17.23
C LEU A 101 19.03 6.13 -17.91
N ASN A 102 19.61 7.10 -17.20
CA ASN A 102 20.06 8.37 -17.78
C ASN A 102 21.21 8.16 -18.76
N GLU A 103 22.18 7.32 -18.42
CA GLU A 103 23.26 6.94 -19.31
C GLU A 103 22.71 6.28 -20.60
N ALA A 104 21.82 5.29 -20.44
CA ALA A 104 21.17 4.65 -21.57
C ALA A 104 20.42 5.66 -22.44
N LYS A 105 19.65 6.58 -21.83
CA LYS A 105 18.92 7.64 -22.56
C LYS A 105 19.85 8.54 -23.36
N GLY A 106 21.04 8.88 -22.83
CA GLY A 106 22.07 9.66 -23.52
C GLY A 106 22.58 8.96 -24.75
N LYS A 107 22.72 7.64 -24.73
CA LYS A 107 23.23 6.84 -25.88
C LYS A 107 22.27 6.72 -27.04
N PHE A 108 20.99 7.10 -26.90
CA PHE A 108 20.01 7.03 -28.01
C PHE A 108 20.23 8.10 -29.11
N SER A 109 20.81 9.23 -28.78
CA SER A 109 20.94 10.35 -29.72
C SER A 109 21.82 10.04 -30.94
N THR A 110 22.94 9.35 -30.71
CA THR A 110 23.91 9.03 -31.79
C THR A 110 23.36 8.01 -32.77
N PRO A 111 22.82 6.84 -32.37
CA PRO A 111 22.20 5.91 -33.33
C PRO A 111 21.03 6.54 -34.09
N LEU A 112 20.16 7.30 -33.43
CA LEU A 112 19.05 8.00 -34.11
C LEU A 112 19.55 8.97 -35.20
N SER A 113 20.54 9.81 -34.87
CA SER A 113 21.12 10.75 -35.82
C SER A 113 21.79 10.04 -37.02
N ASN A 114 22.57 8.99 -36.74
CA ASN A 114 23.25 8.24 -37.77
C ASN A 114 22.27 7.52 -38.70
N PHE A 115 21.24 6.94 -38.14
CA PHE A 115 20.23 6.25 -38.94
C PHE A 115 19.38 7.21 -39.76
N ALA A 116 19.03 8.38 -39.22
CA ALA A 116 18.34 9.42 -39.98
C ALA A 116 19.16 9.91 -41.18
N LYS A 117 20.50 10.02 -41.04
CA LYS A 117 21.41 10.34 -42.17
C LYS A 117 21.43 9.25 -43.23
N LEU A 118 21.45 7.98 -42.82
CA LEU A 118 21.38 6.83 -43.72
C LEU A 118 20.05 6.79 -44.47
N ASP A 119 18.95 6.95 -43.77
CA ASP A 119 17.60 6.95 -44.30
C ASP A 119 17.44 8.05 -45.38
N LYS A 120 17.97 9.25 -45.10
CA LYS A 120 18.00 10.34 -46.05
C LYS A 120 18.85 10.01 -47.29
N LYS A 121 20.03 9.37 -47.12
CA LYS A 121 20.86 8.94 -48.26
C LYS A 121 20.12 7.91 -49.11
N ILE A 122 19.50 6.91 -48.50
CA ILE A 122 18.70 5.89 -49.18
C ILE A 122 17.56 6.56 -49.96
N SER A 123 16.79 7.43 -49.33
CA SER A 123 15.69 8.16 -49.97
C SER A 123 16.17 8.97 -51.16
N ASN A 124 17.32 9.63 -51.08
CA ASN A 124 17.91 10.39 -52.18
C ASN A 124 18.30 9.48 -53.35
N ILE A 125 18.87 8.30 -53.09
CA ILE A 125 19.22 7.31 -54.14
C ILE A 125 17.96 6.85 -54.87
N TYR A 126 16.91 6.47 -54.13
CA TYR A 126 15.64 6.07 -54.73
C TYR A 126 15.02 7.22 -55.54
N SER A 127 15.05 8.44 -55.02
CA SER A 127 14.56 9.61 -55.74
C SER A 127 15.34 9.89 -57.04
N SER A 128 16.65 9.65 -57.03
CA SER A 128 17.48 9.88 -58.21
C SER A 128 17.18 8.93 -59.38
N VAL A 129 16.64 7.74 -59.10
CA VAL A 129 16.30 6.73 -60.13
C VAL A 129 14.79 6.63 -60.38
N ALA A 130 13.97 7.35 -59.63
CA ALA A 130 12.50 7.26 -59.71
C ALA A 130 11.95 7.68 -61.09
N HIS A 131 12.68 8.49 -61.86
CA HIS A 131 12.32 8.88 -63.23
C HIS A 131 12.57 7.78 -64.25
N ILE A 132 13.40 6.78 -63.91
CA ILE A 132 13.69 5.62 -64.76
C ILE A 132 12.81 4.44 -64.38
N VAL A 133 12.68 4.18 -63.10
CA VAL A 133 11.88 3.09 -62.53
C VAL A 133 11.04 3.61 -61.38
N PRO A 134 9.72 3.48 -61.41
CA PRO A 134 8.84 3.99 -60.35
C PRO A 134 8.94 3.10 -59.08
N ILE A 135 10.04 3.24 -58.34
CA ILE A 135 10.28 2.55 -57.06
C ILE A 135 10.30 3.56 -55.93
N SER A 136 9.78 3.16 -54.79
CA SER A 136 9.79 3.95 -53.54
C SER A 136 10.85 3.42 -52.60
N ALA A 137 11.47 4.31 -51.83
CA ALA A 137 12.36 3.89 -50.75
C ALA A 137 11.62 2.96 -49.77
N PRO A 138 12.26 1.89 -49.28
CA PRO A 138 11.64 1.00 -48.30
C PRO A 138 11.32 1.76 -47.04
N SER A 139 10.12 1.52 -46.51
CA SER A 139 9.76 2.05 -45.18
C SER A 139 10.58 1.35 -44.10
N ASN A 140 11.12 2.13 -43.18
CA ASN A 140 11.86 1.56 -42.07
C ASN A 140 11.25 2.00 -40.73
N GLN A 141 11.18 1.06 -39.79
CA GLN A 141 10.58 1.25 -38.48
C GLN A 141 11.62 1.59 -37.41
N PHE A 142 12.92 1.65 -37.75
CA PHE A 142 13.99 1.78 -36.74
C PHE A 142 13.84 3.06 -35.91
N ASN A 143 13.74 4.21 -36.56
CA ASN A 143 13.61 5.49 -35.86
C ASN A 143 12.36 5.49 -34.95
N LYS A 144 11.24 4.97 -35.44
CA LYS A 144 10.00 4.85 -34.65
C LYS A 144 10.20 3.98 -33.43
N LYS A 145 10.81 2.80 -33.59
CA LYS A 145 11.07 1.88 -32.47
C LYS A 145 12.07 2.45 -31.46
N MET A 146 13.10 3.12 -31.92
CA MET A 146 14.06 3.79 -31.05
C MET A 146 13.43 4.96 -30.28
N GLU A 147 12.58 5.76 -30.90
CA GLU A 147 11.84 6.81 -30.20
C GLU A 147 10.83 6.25 -29.20
N GLU A 148 10.16 5.14 -29.52
CA GLU A 148 9.29 4.42 -28.59
C GLU A 148 10.10 3.95 -27.36
N ALA A 149 11.27 3.35 -27.55
CA ALA A 149 12.15 2.90 -26.47
C ALA A 149 12.65 4.08 -25.62
N LYS A 150 13.07 5.18 -26.25
CA LYS A 150 13.47 6.41 -25.53
C LYS A 150 12.33 7.00 -24.71
N LYS A 151 11.09 6.94 -25.22
CA LYS A 151 9.89 7.36 -24.47
C LYS A 151 9.67 6.50 -23.25
N VAL A 152 9.90 5.18 -23.33
CA VAL A 152 9.79 4.27 -22.16
C VAL A 152 10.78 4.70 -21.08
N LEU A 153 12.08 4.87 -21.42
CA LEU A 153 13.10 5.33 -20.46
C LEU A 153 12.73 6.66 -19.83
N THR A 154 12.28 7.62 -20.65
CA THR A 154 11.88 8.95 -20.15
C THR A 154 10.69 8.87 -19.19
N LYS A 155 9.71 8.01 -19.48
CA LYS A 155 8.54 7.80 -18.60
C LYS A 155 8.94 7.14 -17.29
N THR A 156 9.84 6.14 -17.33
CA THR A 156 10.35 5.47 -16.14
C THR A 156 11.11 6.44 -15.25
N LEU A 157 12.01 7.24 -15.82
CA LEU A 157 12.75 8.28 -15.08
C LEU A 157 11.79 9.29 -14.43
N LYS A 158 10.83 9.82 -15.20
CA LYS A 158 9.81 10.72 -14.63
C LYS A 158 9.00 10.07 -13.53
N GLY A 159 8.66 8.78 -13.66
CA GLY A 159 7.98 8.02 -12.64
C GLY A 159 8.81 7.89 -11.36
N MET A 160 10.14 7.69 -11.50
CA MET A 160 11.07 7.65 -10.37
C MET A 160 11.17 9.01 -9.66
N ASP A 161 11.23 10.11 -10.42
CA ASP A 161 11.24 11.46 -9.85
C ASP A 161 9.95 11.74 -9.08
N THR A 162 8.80 11.44 -9.69
CA THR A 162 7.48 11.59 -9.04
C THR A 162 7.39 10.76 -7.76
N PHE A 163 7.93 9.54 -7.76
CA PHE A 163 7.94 8.68 -6.57
C PHE A 163 8.91 9.20 -5.50
N ASN A 164 10.05 9.76 -5.89
CA ASN A 164 11.01 10.35 -4.96
C ASN A 164 10.45 11.59 -4.23
N GLU A 165 9.55 12.32 -4.87
CA GLU A 165 8.80 13.43 -4.26
C GLU A 165 7.65 12.95 -3.37
N TYR A 166 7.31 11.65 -3.43
CA TYR A 166 6.24 11.06 -2.63
C TYR A 166 6.60 11.13 -1.15
N LYS A 167 5.75 11.80 -0.40
CA LYS A 167 5.84 11.82 1.07
C LYS A 167 4.92 10.75 1.62
N ALA A 168 5.49 9.77 2.30
CA ALA A 168 4.69 8.83 3.09
C ALA A 168 3.75 9.60 4.02
N GLY A 169 2.50 9.15 4.12
CA GLY A 169 1.50 9.82 4.95
C GLY A 169 1.98 9.97 6.40
N SER A 170 1.58 11.07 7.05
CA SER A 170 1.93 11.34 8.45
C SER A 170 1.34 10.30 9.42
N THR A 171 0.34 9.54 8.98
CA THR A 171 -0.46 8.64 9.81
C THR A 171 0.37 7.64 10.63
N VAL A 172 1.37 6.97 10.01
CA VAL A 172 2.25 6.03 10.73
C VAL A 172 3.10 6.78 11.75
N LYS A 173 3.68 7.93 11.35
CA LYS A 173 4.52 8.74 12.23
C LYS A 173 3.72 9.24 13.43
N ASP A 174 2.51 9.71 13.21
CA ASP A 174 1.64 10.26 14.24
C ASP A 174 1.18 9.17 15.21
N LYS A 175 0.75 8.02 14.70
CA LYS A 175 0.39 6.84 15.53
C LYS A 175 1.61 6.32 16.31
N LEU A 176 2.79 6.29 15.71
CA LEU A 176 4.03 5.86 16.37
C LEU A 176 4.41 6.81 17.50
N ALA A 177 4.37 8.13 17.26
CA ALA A 177 4.65 9.13 18.28
C ALA A 177 3.67 9.05 19.46
N GLN A 178 2.37 8.91 19.16
CA GLN A 178 1.33 8.75 20.16
C GLN A 178 1.55 7.48 21.02
N GLN A 179 1.78 6.34 20.35
CA GLN A 179 1.99 5.07 21.05
C GLN A 179 3.27 5.08 21.88
N SER A 180 4.36 5.66 21.35
CA SER A 180 5.61 5.81 22.08
C SER A 180 5.44 6.67 23.32
N SER A 181 4.72 7.79 23.23
CA SER A 181 4.39 8.65 24.38
C SER A 181 3.60 7.89 25.44
N GLN A 182 2.58 7.12 25.04
CA GLN A 182 1.76 6.33 25.95
C GLN A 182 2.58 5.26 26.68
N ILE A 183 3.42 4.51 25.95
CA ILE A 183 4.30 3.47 26.52
C ILE A 183 5.30 4.10 27.47
N THR A 184 5.89 5.24 27.13
CA THR A 184 6.88 5.94 27.98
C THR A 184 6.22 6.40 29.29
N LYS A 185 5.00 6.95 29.24
CA LYS A 185 4.24 7.34 30.43
C LYS A 185 4.00 6.13 31.37
N PHE A 186 3.68 4.96 30.79
CA PHE A 186 3.50 3.73 31.57
C PHE A 186 4.79 3.10 32.07
N GLY A 187 5.82 3.05 31.22
CA GLY A 187 7.13 2.46 31.57
C GLY A 187 7.87 3.22 32.67
N GLY A 188 7.56 4.50 32.86
CA GLY A 188 8.11 5.33 33.93
C GLY A 188 7.38 5.20 35.28
N LEU A 189 6.30 4.36 35.36
CA LEU A 189 5.54 4.21 36.60
C LEU A 189 6.33 3.41 37.64
N SER A 190 6.41 3.95 38.83
CA SER A 190 6.85 3.24 40.02
C SER A 190 5.65 3.07 40.99
N TYR A 191 5.19 1.86 41.15
CA TYR A 191 4.04 1.56 42.04
C TYR A 191 4.31 1.83 43.52
N SER A 192 5.56 2.05 43.89
CA SER A 192 5.95 2.50 45.23
C SER A 192 5.91 4.02 45.39
N ASN A 193 5.73 4.78 44.30
CA ASN A 193 5.73 6.24 44.34
C ASN A 193 4.34 6.80 44.02
N LEU A 194 3.70 7.43 45.01
CA LEU A 194 2.38 8.05 44.84
C LEU A 194 2.29 9.09 43.74
N LYS A 195 3.37 9.82 43.46
CA LYS A 195 3.39 10.80 42.37
C LYS A 195 3.36 10.11 41.00
N SER A 196 4.03 8.97 40.85
CA SER A 196 3.96 8.16 39.65
C SER A 196 2.56 7.59 39.41
N LEU A 197 1.86 7.22 40.48
CA LEU A 197 0.49 6.70 40.41
C LEU A 197 -0.56 7.77 40.05
N ALA A 198 -0.21 9.06 40.13
CA ALA A 198 -1.09 10.15 39.74
C ALA A 198 -1.59 10.05 38.30
N ILE A 199 -0.85 9.34 37.41
CA ILE A 199 -1.28 9.10 36.03
C ILE A 199 -2.63 8.37 35.93
N PHE A 200 -2.98 7.51 36.94
CA PHE A 200 -4.26 6.81 36.96
C PHE A 200 -5.43 7.71 37.35
N THR A 201 -5.16 8.89 37.89
CA THR A 201 -6.14 9.94 38.16
C THR A 201 -6.15 11.03 37.11
N ASP A 202 -5.17 11.03 36.19
CA ASP A 202 -5.08 11.97 35.09
C ASP A 202 -6.18 11.69 34.05
N LYS A 203 -7.21 12.54 34.09
CA LYS A 203 -8.34 12.46 33.18
C LYS A 203 -7.91 12.73 31.73
N THR A 204 -6.92 13.59 31.51
CA THR A 204 -6.41 13.93 30.17
C THR A 204 -5.78 12.71 29.51
N PHE A 205 -4.88 12.03 30.23
CA PHE A 205 -4.22 10.82 29.73
C PHE A 205 -5.22 9.67 29.50
N LYS A 206 -6.15 9.47 30.43
CA LYS A 206 -7.22 8.49 30.26
C LYS A 206 -8.06 8.76 29.01
N ASN A 207 -8.43 10.03 28.77
CA ASN A 207 -9.20 10.40 27.60
C ASN A 207 -8.40 10.25 26.31
N GLU A 208 -7.11 10.58 26.30
CA GLU A 208 -6.22 10.36 25.16
C GLU A 208 -6.22 8.89 24.72
N ILE A 209 -6.02 7.97 25.66
CA ILE A 209 -6.05 6.53 25.38
C ILE A 209 -7.43 6.10 24.88
N LYS A 210 -8.49 6.57 25.54
CA LYS A 210 -9.88 6.23 25.18
C LYS A 210 -10.26 6.69 23.78
N GLU A 211 -9.91 7.91 23.41
CA GLU A 211 -10.20 8.45 22.10
C GLU A 211 -9.40 7.72 20.99
N ALA A 212 -8.11 7.42 21.24
CA ALA A 212 -7.32 6.60 20.34
C ALA A 212 -7.95 5.21 20.14
N HIS A 213 -8.35 4.58 21.25
CA HIS A 213 -8.99 3.26 21.23
C HIS A 213 -10.34 3.27 20.50
N LYS A 214 -11.16 4.31 20.69
CA LYS A 214 -12.43 4.47 20.00
C LYS A 214 -12.25 4.54 18.48
N LYS A 215 -11.28 5.32 18.02
CA LYS A 215 -10.95 5.39 16.59
C LYS A 215 -10.56 4.02 16.02
N VAL A 216 -9.71 3.28 16.73
CA VAL A 216 -9.31 1.92 16.33
C VAL A 216 -10.51 0.98 16.26
N GLN A 217 -11.42 1.05 17.25
CA GLN A 217 -12.63 0.22 17.27
C GLN A 217 -13.58 0.57 16.12
N GLU A 218 -13.74 1.84 15.79
CA GLU A 218 -14.55 2.28 14.65
C GLU A 218 -13.94 1.78 13.32
N GLU A 219 -12.62 1.94 13.12
CA GLU A 219 -11.91 1.43 11.96
C GLU A 219 -12.01 -0.10 11.84
N GLU A 220 -11.87 -0.85 12.96
CA GLU A 220 -11.99 -2.29 12.98
C GLU A 220 -13.44 -2.75 12.71
N LYS A 221 -14.42 -2.06 13.25
CA LYS A 221 -15.83 -2.34 12.99
C LYS A 221 -16.19 -2.15 11.51
N ASP A 222 -15.74 -1.05 10.92
CA ASP A 222 -15.95 -0.77 9.49
C ASP A 222 -15.27 -1.83 8.63
N ARG A 223 -14.07 -2.27 9.01
CA ARG A 223 -13.34 -3.35 8.32
C ARG A 223 -14.08 -4.68 8.42
N LEU A 224 -14.50 -5.08 9.62
CA LEU A 224 -15.21 -6.35 9.82
C LEU A 224 -16.58 -6.37 9.13
N ALA A 225 -17.28 -5.24 9.12
CA ALA A 225 -18.52 -5.12 8.36
C ALA A 225 -18.27 -5.31 6.86
N PHE A 226 -17.21 -4.69 6.34
CA PHE A 226 -16.82 -4.84 4.95
C PHE A 226 -16.42 -6.28 4.61
N GLU A 227 -15.59 -6.93 5.45
CA GLU A 227 -15.17 -8.33 5.28
C GLU A 227 -16.35 -9.28 5.27
N LYS A 228 -17.33 -9.04 6.15
CA LYS A 228 -18.58 -9.83 6.22
C LYS A 228 -19.44 -9.67 4.97
N ASP A 229 -19.53 -8.44 4.46
CA ASP A 229 -20.36 -8.15 3.28
C ASP A 229 -19.70 -8.59 1.97
N HIS A 230 -18.37 -8.86 1.99
CA HIS A 230 -17.58 -9.17 0.79
C HIS A 230 -16.66 -10.39 0.99
N PRO A 231 -17.21 -11.57 1.37
CA PRO A 231 -16.40 -12.74 1.69
C PRO A 231 -15.55 -13.23 0.50
N ILE A 232 -16.05 -13.05 -0.72
CA ILE A 232 -15.33 -13.45 -1.95
C ILE A 232 -14.10 -12.56 -2.16
N LEU A 233 -14.21 -11.26 -1.89
CA LEU A 233 -13.07 -10.33 -1.96
C LEU A 233 -11.96 -10.70 -0.97
N MET A 234 -12.35 -11.15 0.23
CA MET A 234 -11.41 -11.55 1.26
C MET A 234 -10.74 -12.90 0.96
N ALA A 235 -11.44 -13.79 0.25
CA ALA A 235 -10.89 -15.07 -0.21
C ALA A 235 -9.97 -14.95 -1.44
N MET A 236 -9.90 -13.77 -2.04
CA MET A 236 -9.06 -13.49 -3.21
C MET A 236 -7.60 -13.23 -2.80
N ASP A 237 -6.92 -14.26 -2.33
CA ASP A 237 -5.51 -14.22 -1.96
C ASP A 237 -4.61 -14.12 -3.21
N GLY A 238 -4.54 -12.93 -3.76
CA GLY A 238 -3.52 -12.55 -4.75
C GLY A 238 -3.62 -13.14 -6.17
N ASN A 239 -4.47 -14.12 -6.43
CA ASN A 239 -4.67 -14.75 -7.74
C ASN A 239 -6.06 -14.42 -8.30
N LEU A 240 -6.17 -13.27 -8.97
CA LEU A 240 -7.37 -12.88 -9.68
C LEU A 240 -7.44 -13.63 -11.04
N THR A 241 -8.28 -14.65 -11.12
CA THR A 241 -8.69 -15.24 -12.39
C THR A 241 -9.76 -14.37 -13.04
N GLU A 242 -10.01 -14.57 -14.33
CA GLU A 242 -11.06 -13.86 -15.07
C GLU A 242 -12.43 -14.06 -14.43
N GLU A 243 -12.75 -15.29 -14.02
CA GLU A 243 -13.97 -15.66 -13.33
C GLU A 243 -14.16 -14.91 -12.00
N LYS A 244 -13.11 -14.83 -11.18
CA LYS A 244 -13.12 -14.08 -9.92
C LYS A 244 -13.30 -12.59 -10.13
N LEU A 245 -12.76 -12.04 -11.21
CA LEU A 245 -12.99 -10.65 -11.59
C LEU A 245 -14.44 -10.41 -12.00
N ASP A 246 -15.08 -11.36 -12.69
CA ASP A 246 -16.49 -11.28 -13.05
C ASP A 246 -17.42 -11.35 -11.83
N GLU A 247 -17.11 -12.21 -10.88
CA GLU A 247 -17.84 -12.26 -9.60
C GLU A 247 -17.66 -10.96 -8.81
N LEU A 248 -16.45 -10.42 -8.78
CA LEU A 248 -16.16 -9.15 -8.14
C LEU A 248 -16.97 -8.00 -8.75
N ASP A 249 -17.06 -7.92 -10.07
CA ASP A 249 -17.87 -6.92 -10.75
C ASP A 249 -19.37 -7.05 -10.43
N LYS A 250 -19.89 -8.28 -10.39
CA LYS A 250 -21.28 -8.54 -10.02
C LYS A 250 -21.57 -8.08 -8.59
N LEU A 251 -20.66 -8.37 -7.64
CA LEU A 251 -20.78 -7.95 -6.25
C LEU A 251 -20.74 -6.43 -6.10
N ILE A 252 -19.81 -5.76 -6.80
CA ILE A 252 -19.69 -4.30 -6.78
C ILE A 252 -20.95 -3.65 -7.32
N ASN A 253 -21.41 -4.11 -8.49
CA ASN A 253 -22.61 -3.57 -9.13
C ASN A 253 -23.86 -3.82 -8.27
N HIS A 254 -23.96 -4.96 -7.61
CA HIS A 254 -25.05 -5.28 -6.71
C HIS A 254 -25.05 -4.40 -5.45
N ALA A 255 -23.88 -4.16 -4.85
CA ALA A 255 -23.73 -3.29 -3.68
C ALA A 255 -24.05 -1.83 -4.01
N ILE A 256 -23.66 -1.36 -5.19
CA ILE A 256 -24.00 -0.01 -5.69
C ILE A 256 -25.52 0.10 -5.93
N ALA A 257 -26.13 -0.89 -6.60
CA ALA A 257 -27.56 -0.91 -6.91
C ALA A 257 -28.46 -0.96 -5.64
N LYS A 258 -27.98 -1.63 -4.57
CA LYS A 258 -28.71 -1.68 -3.28
C LYS A 258 -28.53 -0.45 -2.40
N GLY A 259 -27.69 0.52 -2.79
CA GLY A 259 -27.44 1.72 -1.98
C GLY A 259 -26.80 1.43 -0.62
N VAL A 260 -26.30 0.20 -0.41
CA VAL A 260 -25.72 -0.28 0.85
C VAL A 260 -24.47 0.51 1.22
N VAL A 261 -23.83 1.12 0.20
CA VAL A 261 -22.69 2.05 0.43
C VAL A 261 -22.84 3.19 -0.58
N SER A 262 -22.73 4.44 -0.15
CA SER A 262 -22.60 5.53 -1.11
C SER A 262 -21.45 5.18 -2.04
N GLY A 263 -21.66 5.21 -3.35
CA GLY A 263 -20.69 4.75 -4.35
C GLY A 263 -19.28 5.30 -4.11
N LYS A 264 -19.18 6.52 -3.57
CA LYS A 264 -17.91 7.19 -3.23
C LYS A 264 -17.18 6.53 -2.04
N LYS A 265 -17.91 6.12 -1.02
CA LYS A 265 -17.35 5.45 0.19
C LYS A 265 -16.88 4.03 -0.17
N TYR A 266 -17.65 3.34 -1.01
CA TYR A 266 -17.33 2.02 -1.53
C TYR A 266 -16.09 2.05 -2.45
N ILE A 267 -16.04 2.98 -3.39
CA ILE A 267 -14.89 3.15 -4.29
C ILE A 267 -13.62 3.47 -3.51
N ASN A 268 -13.69 4.30 -2.47
CA ASN A 268 -12.52 4.59 -1.63
C ASN A 268 -12.07 3.37 -0.80
N HIS A 269 -13.01 2.57 -0.34
CA HIS A 269 -12.71 1.32 0.38
C HIS A 269 -12.12 0.26 -0.55
N MET A 270 -12.69 0.10 -1.74
CA MET A 270 -12.16 -0.76 -2.79
C MET A 270 -10.80 -0.31 -3.29
N LYS A 271 -10.54 1.01 -3.42
CA LYS A 271 -9.20 1.53 -3.70
C LYS A 271 -8.19 1.13 -2.63
N LYS A 272 -8.55 1.19 -1.34
CA LYS A 272 -7.70 0.73 -0.25
C LYS A 272 -7.42 -0.78 -0.35
N LEU A 273 -8.44 -1.59 -0.65
CA LEU A 273 -8.29 -3.04 -0.84
C LEU A 273 -7.52 -3.40 -2.11
N TYR A 274 -7.77 -2.71 -3.22
CA TYR A 274 -6.98 -2.88 -4.45
C TYR A 274 -5.52 -2.52 -4.27
N ILE A 275 -5.23 -1.52 -3.45
CA ILE A 275 -3.87 -1.13 -3.09
C ILE A 275 -3.26 -2.16 -2.13
N SER A 276 -4.04 -2.75 -1.23
CA SER A 276 -3.58 -3.74 -0.25
C SER A 276 -3.59 -5.18 -0.76
N SER A 277 -4.50 -5.53 -1.68
CA SER A 277 -4.47 -6.82 -2.34
C SER A 277 -3.39 -6.81 -3.40
N ARG A 278 -2.54 -7.82 -3.41
CA ARG A 278 -1.54 -8.07 -4.46
C ARG A 278 -2.24 -8.41 -5.77
N ILE A 279 -2.84 -7.44 -6.43
CA ILE A 279 -3.39 -7.64 -7.77
C ILE A 279 -2.20 -7.88 -8.69
N LYS A 280 -1.84 -9.13 -8.86
CA LYS A 280 -0.91 -9.52 -9.91
C LYS A 280 -1.58 -9.15 -11.23
N ARG A 281 -0.86 -8.41 -12.04
CA ARG A 281 -1.24 -8.17 -13.42
C ARG A 281 -1.55 -9.52 -14.06
N LEU A 282 -2.76 -9.69 -14.58
CA LEU A 282 -3.06 -10.86 -15.42
C LEU A 282 -2.03 -10.90 -16.56
N PRO A 283 -1.66 -12.07 -17.07
CA PRO A 283 -0.69 -12.18 -18.16
C PRO A 283 -1.00 -11.30 -19.35
N ASN A 284 -2.26 -10.97 -19.60
CA ASN A 284 -2.72 -10.09 -20.67
C ASN A 284 -2.80 -8.60 -20.28
N GLY A 285 -2.57 -8.24 -19.03
CA GLY A 285 -2.47 -6.86 -18.51
C GLY A 285 -3.66 -5.93 -18.75
N LYS A 286 -4.56 -6.28 -19.66
CA LYS A 286 -5.67 -5.43 -20.13
C LYS A 286 -6.89 -5.46 -19.20
N LEU A 287 -7.20 -6.59 -18.60
CA LEU A 287 -8.48 -6.80 -17.92
C LEU A 287 -8.58 -6.00 -16.62
N VAL A 288 -7.57 -6.04 -15.78
CA VAL A 288 -7.53 -5.28 -14.52
C VAL A 288 -7.61 -3.77 -14.78
N MET A 289 -6.89 -3.27 -15.76
CA MET A 289 -6.91 -1.85 -16.14
C MET A 289 -8.25 -1.42 -16.75
N ARG A 290 -8.89 -2.28 -17.54
CA ARG A 290 -10.18 -1.98 -18.18
C ARG A 290 -11.30 -1.89 -17.16
N ARG A 291 -11.33 -2.74 -16.14
CA ARG A 291 -12.34 -2.74 -15.08
C ARG A 291 -12.14 -1.62 -14.06
N ALA A 292 -10.92 -1.35 -13.67
CA ALA A 292 -10.60 -0.20 -12.84
C ALA A 292 -11.08 1.13 -13.49
N LYS A 293 -11.00 1.26 -14.80
CA LYS A 293 -11.55 2.41 -15.54
C LYS A 293 -13.08 2.43 -15.54
N GLY A 294 -13.74 1.27 -15.57
CA GLY A 294 -15.19 1.16 -15.47
C GLY A 294 -15.73 1.62 -14.12
N TRP A 295 -15.01 1.34 -13.05
CA TRP A 295 -15.38 1.74 -11.69
C TRP A 295 -15.16 3.23 -11.38
N LEU A 296 -14.31 3.90 -12.14
CA LEU A 296 -14.02 5.33 -12.00
C LEU A 296 -14.98 6.22 -12.79
N LYS A 297 -15.87 5.66 -13.59
CA LYS A 297 -16.78 6.41 -14.45
C LYS A 297 -18.21 6.57 -13.90
N ASN A 298 -18.52 5.91 -12.80
CA ASN A 298 -19.77 6.05 -12.04
C ASN A 298 -19.40 6.58 -10.63
#